data_4aec8faf46e51068a5d226a24b747712
#
_entry.id   4aec8faf46e51068a5d226a24b747712
#
_cell.length_a   1.000
_cell.length_b   1.000
_cell.length_c   1.000
_cell.angle_alpha   90.00
_cell.angle_beta   90.00
_cell.angle_gamma   90.00
#
_symmetry.space_group_name_H-M   'P 1'
#
loop_
_entity.id
_entity.type
_entity.pdbx_description
1 polymer ?
#
loop_
_entity_poly.entity_id
_entity_poly.type
_entity_poly.pdbx_seq_one_letter_code
_entity_poly.pdbx_strand_id
1 'polypeptide(L)'
;MKKFGQIIGLWGAMSFVLLMGCVDKFEADVSELPTEGLVIEGNIISDSTVVFHLNKKLPLTYSKENEDLYETYLDVDAELYVHGSDGTSWVGHGLGEGQYQVRIGTLKPDVEYHLEVKHEGDVYLSEPQRPVESLDIVKLTLSQPAFKGPV
;
A
#
# COMPACT_ATOMS: atom_id res chain seq x y z
N MET A 1 -15.73 -60.06 25.75
CA MET A 1 -14.58 -59.38 25.07
C MET A 1 -14.88 -58.88 23.62
N LYS A 2 -15.86 -59.41 22.91
CA LYS A 2 -16.17 -58.96 21.52
C LYS A 2 -16.83 -57.56 21.41
N LYS A 3 -17.54 -57.12 22.44
CA LYS A 3 -18.28 -55.83 22.39
C LYS A 3 -17.38 -54.60 22.60
N PHE A 4 -16.22 -54.75 23.25
CA PHE A 4 -15.27 -53.66 23.53
C PHE A 4 -14.52 -53.23 22.25
N GLY A 5 -14.21 -54.18 21.36
CA GLY A 5 -13.52 -53.85 20.09
C GLY A 5 -14.40 -53.11 19.10
N GLN A 6 -15.71 -53.36 19.13
CA GLN A 6 -16.67 -52.63 18.26
C GLN A 6 -16.84 -51.15 18.65
N ILE A 7 -16.80 -50.83 19.94
CA ILE A 7 -16.93 -49.44 20.43
C ILE A 7 -15.68 -48.64 20.06
N ILE A 8 -14.50 -49.20 20.21
CA ILE A 8 -13.24 -48.53 19.85
C ILE A 8 -13.16 -48.29 18.33
N GLY A 9 -13.61 -49.23 17.50
CA GLY A 9 -13.67 -49.02 16.05
C GLY A 9 -14.60 -47.93 15.61
N LEU A 10 -15.77 -47.79 16.29
CA LEU A 10 -16.75 -46.77 15.99
C LEU A 10 -16.25 -45.35 16.34
N TRP A 11 -15.53 -45.20 17.46
CA TRP A 11 -14.90 -43.92 17.86
C TRP A 11 -13.76 -43.52 16.95
N GLY A 12 -12.95 -44.48 16.48
CA GLY A 12 -11.88 -44.23 15.53
C GLY A 12 -12.40 -43.76 14.18
N ALA A 13 -13.46 -44.38 13.68
CA ALA A 13 -14.11 -44.00 12.41
C ALA A 13 -14.74 -42.59 12.46
N MET A 14 -15.38 -42.26 13.60
CA MET A 14 -16.00 -40.96 13.81
C MET A 14 -14.97 -39.84 13.93
N SER A 15 -13.80 -40.10 14.53
CA SER A 15 -12.69 -39.13 14.64
C SER A 15 -12.07 -38.82 13.26
N PHE A 16 -12.04 -39.78 12.36
CA PHE A 16 -11.44 -39.62 11.03
C PHE A 16 -12.29 -38.74 10.08
N VAL A 17 -13.62 -38.77 10.26
CA VAL A 17 -14.54 -37.94 9.45
C VAL A 17 -14.44 -36.44 9.80
N LEU A 18 -14.06 -36.11 11.04
CA LEU A 18 -13.93 -34.71 11.49
C LEU A 18 -12.67 -34.01 10.94
N LEU A 19 -11.75 -34.74 10.34
CA LEU A 19 -10.52 -34.20 9.77
C LEU A 19 -10.62 -33.85 8.26
N MET A 20 -11.74 -34.18 7.61
CA MET A 20 -12.03 -33.69 6.26
C MET A 20 -12.58 -32.27 6.28
N GLY A 21 -11.76 -31.34 6.74
CA GLY A 21 -12.02 -29.93 6.53
C GLY A 21 -11.87 -29.65 5.03
N CYS A 22 -12.97 -29.41 4.33
CA CYS A 22 -12.93 -28.87 2.98
C CYS A 22 -12.29 -27.49 3.06
N VAL A 23 -11.07 -27.36 2.58
CA VAL A 23 -10.51 -26.07 2.22
C VAL A 23 -11.07 -25.74 0.85
N ASP A 24 -12.20 -25.01 0.84
CA ASP A 24 -12.71 -24.46 -0.41
C ASP A 24 -11.70 -23.45 -0.91
N LYS A 25 -11.22 -23.68 -2.13
CA LYS A 25 -10.36 -22.70 -2.80
C LYS A 25 -11.20 -21.46 -3.08
N PHE A 26 -10.93 -20.39 -2.35
CA PHE A 26 -11.55 -19.09 -2.63
C PHE A 26 -11.00 -18.58 -3.96
N GLU A 27 -11.82 -18.59 -4.99
CA GLU A 27 -11.55 -17.92 -6.26
C GLU A 27 -12.31 -16.58 -6.22
N ALA A 28 -11.57 -15.50 -6.01
CA ALA A 28 -12.15 -14.17 -6.13
C ALA A 28 -12.53 -13.93 -7.60
N ASP A 29 -13.78 -13.58 -7.84
CA ASP A 29 -14.18 -13.11 -9.16
C ASP A 29 -13.65 -11.68 -9.35
N VAL A 30 -12.59 -11.59 -10.14
CA VAL A 30 -11.89 -10.32 -10.44
C VAL A 30 -12.20 -9.82 -11.84
N SER A 31 -13.14 -10.46 -12.53
CA SER A 31 -13.50 -10.13 -13.92
C SER A 31 -14.08 -8.72 -14.09
N GLU A 32 -14.64 -8.14 -13.03
CA GLU A 32 -15.22 -6.80 -13.03
C GLU A 32 -14.26 -5.71 -12.50
N LEU A 33 -13.06 -6.08 -12.04
CA LEU A 33 -12.10 -5.07 -11.60
C LEU A 33 -11.54 -4.32 -12.80
N PRO A 34 -11.55 -2.98 -12.79
CA PRO A 34 -10.95 -2.20 -13.87
C PRO A 34 -9.48 -2.57 -13.98
N THR A 35 -9.07 -3.07 -15.14
CA THR A 35 -7.70 -3.48 -15.45
C THR A 35 -6.80 -2.28 -15.73
N GLU A 36 -7.41 -1.13 -16.03
CA GLU A 36 -6.72 0.12 -16.33
C GLU A 36 -6.74 1.05 -15.13
N GLY A 37 -5.72 1.89 -15.01
CA GLY A 37 -5.59 2.91 -13.98
C GLY A 37 -4.21 2.97 -13.36
N LEU A 38 -3.97 4.06 -12.63
CA LEU A 38 -2.73 4.29 -11.90
C LEU A 38 -2.86 3.93 -10.42
N VAL A 39 -1.79 3.40 -9.86
CA VAL A 39 -1.54 3.34 -8.43
C VAL A 39 -0.56 4.46 -8.10
N ILE A 40 -0.95 5.35 -7.20
CA ILE A 40 -0.17 6.52 -6.83
C ILE A 40 0.14 6.43 -5.34
N GLU A 41 1.42 6.44 -5.00
CA GLU A 41 1.90 6.39 -3.62
C GLU A 41 2.79 7.58 -3.32
N GLY A 42 2.59 8.23 -2.17
CA GLY A 42 3.39 9.35 -1.72
C GLY A 42 2.74 10.11 -0.57
N ASN A 43 3.49 11.05 -0.01
CA ASN A 43 3.01 11.90 1.07
C ASN A 43 3.33 13.36 0.77
N ILE A 44 2.43 14.28 1.15
CA ILE A 44 2.65 15.72 1.09
C ILE A 44 3.20 16.17 2.44
N ILE A 45 4.46 16.58 2.47
CA ILE A 45 5.18 16.94 3.71
C ILE A 45 5.67 18.38 3.60
N SER A 46 5.38 19.22 4.62
CA SER A 46 5.81 20.62 4.69
C SER A 46 7.32 20.78 4.60
N ASP A 47 7.75 21.78 3.86
CA ASP A 47 9.15 22.20 3.72
C ASP A 47 10.09 21.05 3.33
N SER A 48 9.61 20.14 2.49
CA SER A 48 10.32 18.92 2.13
C SER A 48 10.36 18.67 0.63
N THR A 49 11.32 17.87 0.22
CA THR A 49 11.32 17.26 -1.11
C THR A 49 10.80 15.84 -0.99
N VAL A 50 9.70 15.57 -1.62
CA VAL A 50 8.99 14.29 -1.56
C VAL A 50 9.04 13.57 -2.91
N VAL A 51 8.93 12.26 -2.90
CA VAL A 51 8.85 11.45 -4.12
C VAL A 51 7.52 10.73 -4.13
N PHE A 52 6.80 10.86 -5.25
CA PHE A 52 5.60 10.10 -5.57
C PHE A 52 5.98 8.97 -6.50
N HIS A 53 5.40 7.80 -6.31
CA HIS A 53 5.56 6.63 -7.16
C HIS A 53 4.25 6.39 -7.91
N LEU A 54 4.33 6.37 -9.23
CA LEU A 54 3.23 6.11 -10.13
C LEU A 54 3.46 4.79 -10.83
N ASN A 55 2.53 3.86 -10.70
CA ASN A 55 2.61 2.55 -11.34
C ASN A 55 1.31 2.26 -12.06
N LYS A 56 1.36 1.58 -13.21
CA LYS A 56 0.17 1.00 -13.83
C LYS A 56 -0.28 -0.20 -13.01
N LYS A 57 -1.58 -0.45 -12.95
CA LYS A 57 -2.12 -1.65 -12.29
C LYS A 57 -1.58 -2.91 -12.97
N LEU A 58 -1.03 -3.83 -12.18
CA LEU A 58 -0.63 -5.14 -12.67
C LEU A 58 -1.86 -6.06 -12.78
N PRO A 59 -2.04 -6.80 -13.90
CA PRO A 59 -3.09 -7.79 -13.99
C PRO A 59 -2.85 -8.92 -12.99
N LEU A 60 -3.92 -9.47 -12.41
CA LEU A 60 -3.85 -10.56 -11.43
C LEU A 60 -3.27 -11.87 -11.99
N THR A 61 -3.17 -11.98 -13.31
CA THR A 61 -2.54 -13.10 -14.02
C THR A 61 -1.02 -12.94 -14.17
N TYR A 62 -0.44 -11.91 -13.52
CA TYR A 62 1.00 -11.71 -13.54
C TYR A 62 1.71 -12.94 -12.95
N SER A 63 2.61 -13.53 -13.73
CA SER A 63 3.50 -14.62 -13.30
C SER A 63 4.96 -14.18 -13.43
N LYS A 64 5.84 -14.76 -12.62
CA LYS A 64 7.28 -14.50 -12.67
C LYS A 64 7.91 -14.75 -14.06
N GLU A 65 7.21 -15.47 -14.93
CA GLU A 65 7.67 -15.76 -16.29
C GLU A 65 7.58 -14.54 -17.23
N ASN A 66 6.89 -13.47 -16.79
CA ASN A 66 6.70 -12.23 -17.55
C ASN A 66 7.43 -11.05 -16.88
N GLU A 67 8.61 -11.29 -16.33
CA GLU A 67 9.40 -10.28 -15.60
C GLU A 67 9.74 -9.06 -16.48
N ASP A 68 9.91 -9.27 -17.79
CA ASP A 68 10.14 -8.19 -18.77
C ASP A 68 8.96 -7.21 -18.87
N LEU A 69 7.75 -7.62 -18.48
CA LEU A 69 6.58 -6.74 -18.47
C LEU A 69 6.58 -5.79 -17.26
N TYR A 70 7.31 -6.12 -16.19
CA TYR A 70 7.32 -5.32 -14.96
C TYR A 70 7.83 -3.91 -15.22
N GLU A 71 8.89 -3.75 -15.99
CA GLU A 71 9.45 -2.45 -16.36
C GLU A 71 8.43 -1.57 -17.10
N THR A 72 7.58 -2.17 -17.95
CA THR A 72 6.52 -1.45 -18.68
C THR A 72 5.46 -0.87 -17.73
N TYR A 73 5.22 -1.49 -16.57
CA TYR A 73 4.27 -0.99 -15.58
C TYR A 73 4.84 0.12 -14.70
N LEU A 74 6.16 0.21 -14.61
CA LEU A 74 6.87 1.26 -13.90
C LEU A 74 7.11 2.51 -14.77
N ASP A 75 7.13 2.37 -16.09
CA ASP A 75 7.37 3.48 -17.01
C ASP A 75 6.07 4.27 -17.25
N VAL A 76 5.76 5.15 -16.31
CA VAL A 76 4.60 6.03 -16.35
C VAL A 76 5.06 7.44 -16.66
N ASP A 77 4.73 7.95 -17.86
CA ASP A 77 4.91 9.36 -18.22
C ASP A 77 3.65 10.15 -17.86
N ALA A 78 3.78 11.11 -16.95
CA ALA A 78 2.67 11.87 -16.43
C ALA A 78 3.07 13.32 -16.07
N GLU A 79 2.09 14.20 -16.00
CA GLU A 79 2.23 15.49 -15.33
C GLU A 79 1.68 15.37 -13.91
N LEU A 80 2.47 15.78 -12.91
CA LEU A 80 2.09 15.69 -11.50
C LEU A 80 2.14 17.06 -10.84
N TYR A 81 1.07 17.40 -10.12
CA TYR A 81 0.92 18.66 -9.41
C TYR A 81 0.36 18.43 -8.00
N VAL A 82 0.81 19.23 -7.05
CA VAL A 82 0.18 19.36 -5.75
C VAL A 82 -0.42 20.76 -5.65
N HIS A 83 -1.72 20.85 -5.41
CA HIS A 83 -2.46 22.10 -5.35
C HIS A 83 -2.99 22.38 -3.95
N GLY A 84 -2.91 23.63 -3.52
CA GLY A 84 -3.56 24.12 -2.32
C GLY A 84 -4.82 24.92 -2.65
N SER A 85 -5.81 24.85 -1.79
CA SER A 85 -7.08 25.60 -1.92
C SER A 85 -6.90 27.13 -1.89
N ASP A 86 -5.72 27.61 -1.47
CA ASP A 86 -5.32 29.01 -1.50
C ASP A 86 -4.66 29.44 -2.84
N GLY A 87 -4.65 28.57 -3.84
CA GLY A 87 -4.02 28.79 -5.14
C GLY A 87 -2.54 28.44 -5.21
N THR A 88 -1.94 27.94 -4.13
CA THR A 88 -0.57 27.42 -4.15
C THR A 88 -0.50 26.19 -5.05
N SER A 89 0.60 26.04 -5.80
CA SER A 89 0.84 24.87 -6.66
C SER A 89 2.31 24.53 -6.72
N TRP A 90 2.63 23.23 -6.66
CA TRP A 90 3.97 22.69 -6.86
C TRP A 90 3.94 21.62 -7.95
N VAL A 91 4.96 21.63 -8.80
CA VAL A 91 5.07 20.76 -9.97
C VAL A 91 6.00 19.60 -9.65
N GLY A 92 5.63 18.40 -10.06
CA GLY A 92 6.47 17.21 -10.03
C GLY A 92 7.44 17.15 -11.21
N HIS A 93 8.65 16.69 -10.94
CA HIS A 93 9.68 16.43 -11.95
C HIS A 93 9.96 14.94 -12.01
N GLY A 94 9.79 14.33 -13.17
CA GLY A 94 10.06 12.92 -13.41
C GLY A 94 11.52 12.57 -13.18
N LEU A 95 11.77 11.48 -12.45
CA LEU A 95 13.10 10.90 -12.22
C LEU A 95 13.32 9.62 -13.04
N GLY A 96 12.30 9.14 -13.74
CA GLY A 96 12.23 7.85 -14.42
C GLY A 96 11.54 6.78 -13.56
N GLU A 97 11.21 5.65 -14.18
CA GLU A 97 10.58 4.50 -13.51
C GLU A 97 9.34 4.88 -12.69
N GLY A 98 8.50 5.78 -13.20
CA GLY A 98 7.29 6.25 -12.52
C GLY A 98 7.53 7.08 -11.26
N GLN A 99 8.75 7.53 -11.01
CA GLN A 99 9.10 8.36 -9.86
C GLN A 99 9.01 9.85 -10.21
N TYR A 100 8.34 10.63 -9.34
CA TYR A 100 8.15 12.07 -9.48
C TYR A 100 8.54 12.80 -8.21
N GLN A 101 9.53 13.68 -8.32
CA GLN A 101 9.99 14.49 -7.21
C GLN A 101 9.25 15.83 -7.18
N VAL A 102 8.70 16.18 -6.02
CA VAL A 102 8.06 17.49 -5.78
C VAL A 102 8.75 18.19 -4.63
N ARG A 103 9.10 19.45 -4.82
CA ARG A 103 9.58 20.30 -3.74
C ARG A 103 8.40 21.06 -3.15
N ILE A 104 7.94 20.62 -2.00
CA ILE A 104 6.84 21.21 -1.26
C ILE A 104 7.37 22.36 -0.39
N GLY A 105 6.71 23.51 -0.43
CA GLY A 105 6.96 24.61 0.48
C GLY A 105 6.24 24.43 1.82
N THR A 106 6.15 25.50 2.59
CA THR A 106 5.47 25.50 3.88
C THR A 106 3.97 25.29 3.70
N LEU A 107 3.42 24.24 4.31
CA LEU A 107 1.99 23.96 4.34
C LEU A 107 1.32 24.81 5.41
N LYS A 108 0.13 25.35 5.08
CA LYS A 108 -0.70 26.15 6.00
C LYS A 108 -1.78 25.27 6.61
N PRO A 109 -2.04 25.32 7.92
CA PRO A 109 -3.01 24.47 8.59
C PRO A 109 -4.45 24.61 8.07
N ASP A 110 -4.81 25.80 7.59
CA ASP A 110 -6.16 26.12 7.12
C ASP A 110 -6.37 25.84 5.62
N VAL A 111 -5.33 25.38 4.91
CA VAL A 111 -5.37 25.08 3.48
C VAL A 111 -5.52 23.60 3.25
N GLU A 112 -6.41 23.22 2.35
CA GLU A 112 -6.57 21.86 1.88
C GLU A 112 -5.70 21.63 0.66
N TYR A 113 -4.97 20.51 0.66
CA TYR A 113 -4.06 20.15 -0.43
C TYR A 113 -4.53 18.86 -1.09
N HIS A 114 -4.41 18.79 -2.41
CA HIS A 114 -4.70 17.59 -3.18
C HIS A 114 -3.65 17.37 -4.27
N LEU A 115 -3.52 16.13 -4.70
CA LEU A 115 -2.68 15.71 -5.81
C LEU A 115 -3.50 15.67 -7.09
N GLU A 116 -2.94 16.19 -8.18
CA GLU A 116 -3.43 16.06 -9.54
C GLU A 116 -2.38 15.34 -10.38
N VAL A 117 -2.78 14.28 -11.08
CA VAL A 117 -1.93 13.54 -12.04
C VAL A 117 -2.65 13.45 -13.36
N LYS A 118 -1.97 13.86 -14.45
CA LYS A 118 -2.46 13.72 -15.84
C LYS A 118 -1.64 12.67 -16.55
N HIS A 119 -2.30 11.65 -17.05
CA HIS A 119 -1.67 10.54 -17.74
C HIS A 119 -2.56 10.06 -18.90
N GLU A 120 -2.01 9.96 -20.11
CA GLU A 120 -2.69 9.45 -21.32
C GLU A 120 -4.05 10.12 -21.62
N GLY A 121 -4.25 11.37 -21.18
CA GLY A 121 -5.49 12.14 -21.38
C GLY A 121 -6.48 12.07 -20.22
N ASP A 122 -6.25 11.19 -19.26
CA ASP A 122 -7.01 11.11 -18.03
C ASP A 122 -6.44 12.02 -16.94
N VAL A 123 -7.31 12.48 -16.05
CA VAL A 123 -6.95 13.30 -14.89
C VAL A 123 -7.35 12.57 -13.60
N TYR A 124 -6.39 12.28 -12.77
CA TYR A 124 -6.56 11.66 -11.45
C TYR A 124 -6.42 12.71 -10.36
N LEU A 125 -7.41 12.78 -9.47
CA LEU A 125 -7.42 13.73 -8.35
C LEU A 125 -7.52 12.96 -7.04
N SER A 126 -6.66 13.30 -6.07
CA SER A 126 -6.84 12.82 -4.71
C SER A 126 -7.94 13.61 -3.99
N GLU A 127 -8.48 13.04 -2.92
CA GLU A 127 -9.30 13.82 -2.00
C GLU A 127 -8.45 14.93 -1.35
N PRO A 128 -9.01 16.16 -1.17
CA PRO A 128 -8.33 17.22 -0.47
C PRO A 128 -8.13 16.88 1.01
N GLN A 129 -6.96 17.18 1.53
CA GLN A 129 -6.59 16.90 2.92
C GLN A 129 -5.93 18.13 3.56
N ARG A 130 -6.17 18.33 4.85
CA ARG A 130 -5.47 19.33 5.65
C ARG A 130 -4.20 18.75 6.27
N PRO A 131 -3.15 19.58 6.40
CA PRO A 131 -1.97 19.15 7.11
C PRO A 131 -2.30 18.79 8.56
N VAL A 132 -1.72 17.70 9.03
CA VAL A 132 -1.74 17.34 10.45
C VAL A 132 -0.45 17.82 11.08
N GLU A 133 -0.54 18.45 12.26
CA GLU A 133 0.64 18.81 13.02
C GLU A 133 1.35 17.52 13.47
N SER A 134 2.66 17.44 13.19
CA SER A 134 3.47 16.39 13.79
C SER A 134 3.62 16.70 15.28
N LEU A 135 3.33 15.72 16.12
CA LEU A 135 3.65 15.82 17.54
C LEU A 135 5.16 15.97 17.68
N ASP A 136 5.61 17.03 18.33
CA ASP A 136 7.00 17.17 18.74
C ASP A 136 7.37 15.97 19.61
N ILE A 137 8.21 15.07 19.08
CA ILE A 137 8.77 13.98 19.86
C ILE A 137 9.78 14.63 20.84
N VAL A 138 9.28 15.19 21.92
CA VAL A 138 10.09 15.71 23.00
C VAL A 138 10.78 14.52 23.68
N LYS A 139 11.97 14.21 23.17
CA LYS A 139 13.02 13.47 23.87
C LYS A 139 12.57 12.16 24.52
N LEU A 140 12.55 11.07 23.74
CA LEU A 140 12.59 9.71 24.26
C LEU A 140 13.94 9.51 25.01
N THR A 141 13.94 9.74 26.32
CA THR A 141 15.04 9.33 27.18
C THR A 141 14.91 7.83 27.42
N LEU A 142 15.58 7.02 26.62
CA LEU A 142 15.75 5.60 26.91
C LEU A 142 16.62 5.48 28.17
N SER A 143 16.00 5.31 29.34
CA SER A 143 16.71 4.86 30.52
C SER A 143 17.13 3.40 30.27
N GLN A 144 18.40 3.18 29.97
CA GLN A 144 18.93 1.82 29.96
C GLN A 144 18.81 1.25 31.37
N PRO A 145 18.13 0.09 31.57
CA PRO A 145 18.23 -0.60 32.83
C PRO A 145 19.69 -1.02 33.02
N ALA A 146 20.29 -0.59 34.13
CA ALA A 146 21.62 -1.00 34.51
C ALA A 146 21.61 -2.52 34.70
N PHE A 147 22.23 -3.27 33.82
CA PHE A 147 22.45 -4.69 33.95
C PHE A 147 23.46 -4.90 35.09
N LYS A 148 23.00 -5.21 36.30
CA LYS A 148 23.86 -5.72 37.36
C LYS A 148 24.15 -7.19 37.05
N GLY A 149 25.34 -7.45 36.53
CA GLY A 149 25.85 -8.80 36.39
C GLY A 149 25.99 -9.46 37.77
N PRO A 150 25.88 -10.80 37.85
CA PRO A 150 26.07 -11.52 39.10
C PRO A 150 27.53 -11.40 39.54
N VAL A 151 27.70 -11.22 40.89
CA VAL A 151 28.97 -11.22 41.58
C VAL A 151 29.45 -12.68 41.72
#